data_46abcf9a808f615db7f9c2d9f2ec3e78
#
_entry.id   46abcf9a808f615db7f9c2d9f2ec3e78
#
_cell.length_a   1.000
_cell.length_b   1.000
_cell.length_c   1.000
_cell.angle_alpha   90.00
_cell.angle_beta   90.00
_cell.angle_gamma   90.00
#
_symmetry.space_group_name_H-M   'P 1'
#
loop_
_entity.id
_entity.type
_entity.pdbx_description
1 polymer ?
#
loop_
_entity_poly.entity_id
_entity_poly.type
_entity_poly.pdbx_seq_one_letter_code
_entity_poly.pdbx_strand_id
1 'polypeptide(L)'
;AALEGALAKGPQGAADPANRLAATVEMIDRAAMQLRHAGKGEPYEAYLDGLGFALAARDGAPAGLDWLKARDAKAAETVAAALALALKAYPGPRVPEQPAVASPDMLSAASRAKAAISRHVTRGGM
;
A
#
# COMPACT_ATOMS: atom_id res chain seq x y z
N ALA A 1 22.95 -19.56 -7.04
CA ALA A 1 22.44 -20.64 -7.84
C ALA A 1 21.78 -20.12 -9.10
N ALA A 2 21.74 -20.96 -10.13
CA ALA A 2 21.16 -20.57 -11.41
C ALA A 2 19.72 -20.11 -11.25
N LEU A 3 18.97 -20.83 -10.42
CA LEU A 3 17.58 -20.46 -10.17
C LEU A 3 17.49 -19.08 -9.53
N GLU A 4 18.35 -18.82 -8.59
CA GLU A 4 18.39 -17.51 -7.96
C GLU A 4 18.76 -16.44 -8.95
N GLY A 5 19.70 -16.74 -9.84
CA GLY A 5 20.08 -15.80 -10.88
C GLY A 5 18.93 -15.47 -11.81
N ALA A 6 18.20 -16.51 -12.22
CA ALA A 6 17.05 -16.33 -13.09
C ALA A 6 15.95 -15.55 -12.37
N LEU A 7 15.72 -15.87 -11.11
CA LEU A 7 14.73 -15.15 -10.32
C LEU A 7 15.18 -13.72 -10.05
N ALA A 8 16.48 -13.53 -9.87
CA ALA A 8 16.99 -12.19 -9.60
C ALA A 8 16.77 -11.26 -10.79
N LYS A 9 16.78 -11.77 -12.00
CA LYS A 9 16.53 -10.92 -13.15
C LYS A 9 15.06 -10.53 -13.24
N GLY A 10 14.17 -11.48 -13.06
CA GLY A 10 12.75 -11.17 -13.01
C GLY A 10 12.39 -10.37 -11.78
N PRO A 11 12.72 -10.86 -10.59
CA PRO A 11 12.36 -10.14 -9.37
C PRO A 11 13.33 -9.04 -8.98
N GLN A 12 14.41 -8.85 -9.72
CA GLN A 12 15.33 -7.76 -9.42
C GLN A 12 14.61 -6.44 -9.34
N GLY A 13 13.70 -6.20 -10.30
CA GLY A 13 12.90 -5.01 -10.25
C GLY A 13 12.04 -4.98 -9.00
N ALA A 14 11.45 -6.12 -8.65
CA ALA A 14 10.61 -6.22 -7.47
C ALA A 14 11.43 -6.10 -6.18
N ALA A 15 12.70 -6.53 -6.21
CA ALA A 15 13.58 -6.42 -5.04
C ALA A 15 14.12 -5.01 -4.85
N ASP A 16 14.11 -4.20 -5.90
CA ASP A 16 14.55 -2.81 -5.82
C ASP A 16 13.66 -2.07 -4.82
N PRO A 17 14.26 -1.37 -3.84
CA PRO A 17 13.46 -0.65 -2.84
C PRO A 17 12.46 0.34 -3.45
N ALA A 18 12.81 1.01 -4.54
CA ALA A 18 11.88 1.93 -5.19
C ALA A 18 10.66 1.19 -5.73
N ASN A 19 10.86 0.02 -6.32
CA ASN A 19 9.76 -0.77 -6.85
C ASN A 19 8.92 -1.38 -5.73
N ARG A 20 9.55 -1.75 -4.63
CA ARG A 20 8.80 -2.21 -3.46
C ARG A 20 7.95 -1.12 -2.86
N LEU A 21 8.49 0.11 -2.84
CA LEU A 21 7.73 1.25 -2.37
C LEU A 21 6.52 1.49 -3.25
N ALA A 22 6.70 1.45 -4.57
CA ALA A 22 5.60 1.64 -5.50
C ALA A 22 4.54 0.56 -5.30
N ALA A 23 4.95 -0.68 -5.09
CA ALA A 23 4.01 -1.77 -4.85
C ALA A 23 3.25 -1.57 -3.53
N THR A 24 3.94 -1.12 -2.49
CA THR A 24 3.32 -0.83 -1.20
C THR A 24 2.23 0.23 -1.36
N VAL A 25 2.55 1.32 -2.04
CA VAL A 25 1.58 2.40 -2.23
C VAL A 25 0.41 1.92 -3.11
N GLU A 26 0.69 1.09 -4.10
CA GLU A 26 -0.37 0.50 -4.91
C GLU A 26 -1.33 -0.34 -4.06
N MET A 27 -0.79 -1.12 -3.12
CA MET A 27 -1.63 -1.93 -2.23
C MET A 27 -2.47 -1.05 -1.31
N ILE A 28 -1.88 0.05 -0.81
CA ILE A 28 -2.63 1.01 0.00
C ILE A 28 -3.80 1.59 -0.82
N ASP A 29 -3.54 1.94 -2.07
CA ASP A 29 -4.57 2.50 -2.94
C ASP A 29 -5.69 1.49 -3.18
N ARG A 30 -5.34 0.22 -3.42
CA ARG A 30 -6.34 -0.83 -3.62
C ARG A 30 -7.14 -1.08 -2.36
N ALA A 31 -6.50 -1.02 -1.18
CA ALA A 31 -7.22 -1.14 0.08
C ALA A 31 -8.23 0.00 0.22
N ALA A 32 -7.85 1.21 -0.17
CA ALA A 32 -8.74 2.37 -0.11
C ALA A 32 -9.95 2.19 -1.04
N MET A 33 -9.71 1.68 -2.24
CA MET A 33 -10.80 1.45 -3.19
C MET A 33 -11.77 0.39 -2.68
N GLN A 34 -11.26 -0.67 -2.07
CA GLN A 34 -12.12 -1.71 -1.53
C GLN A 34 -12.95 -1.21 -0.35
N LEU A 35 -12.39 -0.30 0.45
CA LEU A 35 -13.16 0.28 1.55
C LEU A 35 -14.37 1.04 1.01
N ARG A 36 -14.21 1.73 -0.10
CA ARG A 36 -15.31 2.41 -0.75
C ARG A 36 -16.38 1.41 -1.20
N HIS A 37 -15.97 0.29 -1.79
CA HIS A 37 -16.90 -0.72 -2.23
C HIS A 37 -17.57 -1.45 -1.06
N ALA A 38 -16.86 -1.61 0.05
CA ALA A 38 -17.38 -2.27 1.22
C ALA A 38 -18.60 -1.56 1.80
N GLY A 39 -18.76 -0.27 1.51
CA GLY A 39 -19.93 0.46 1.96
C GLY A 39 -21.13 0.31 1.04
N LYS A 40 -21.07 -0.59 0.04
CA LYS A 40 -22.13 -0.67 -0.96
C LYS A 40 -22.65 -2.09 -1.14
N GLY A 41 -22.86 -2.71 -2.01
CA GLY A 41 -23.62 -3.93 -2.22
C GLY A 41 -23.06 -5.20 -1.61
N GLU A 42 -21.75 -5.43 -1.71
CA GLU A 42 -21.15 -6.65 -1.21
C GLU A 42 -20.05 -6.34 -0.23
N PRO A 43 -20.42 -5.87 0.95
CA PRO A 43 -19.44 -5.32 1.90
C PRO A 43 -18.44 -6.34 2.38
N TYR A 44 -18.83 -7.59 2.55
CA TYR A 44 -17.94 -8.57 3.15
C TYR A 44 -16.78 -8.93 2.21
N GLU A 45 -17.09 -9.22 0.95
CA GLU A 45 -16.06 -9.58 -0.01
C GLU A 45 -15.10 -8.42 -0.25
N ALA A 46 -15.65 -7.23 -0.44
CA ALA A 46 -14.83 -6.05 -0.65
C ALA A 46 -13.96 -5.77 0.58
N TYR A 47 -14.51 -5.97 1.76
CA TYR A 47 -13.77 -5.77 2.99
C TYR A 47 -12.60 -6.75 3.09
N LEU A 48 -12.83 -8.04 2.81
CA LEU A 48 -11.77 -9.04 2.88
C LEU A 48 -10.67 -8.78 1.85
N ASP A 49 -11.06 -8.35 0.65
CA ASP A 49 -10.07 -7.98 -0.36
C ASP A 49 -9.25 -6.80 0.11
N GLY A 50 -9.90 -5.80 0.70
CA GLY A 50 -9.21 -4.64 1.24
C GLY A 50 -8.26 -5.00 2.35
N LEU A 51 -8.68 -5.87 3.25
CA LEU A 51 -7.83 -6.37 4.32
C LEU A 51 -6.59 -7.05 3.75
N GLY A 52 -6.75 -7.89 2.72
CA GLY A 52 -5.64 -8.54 2.07
C GLY A 52 -4.64 -7.54 1.50
N PHE A 53 -5.13 -6.50 0.83
CA PHE A 53 -4.26 -5.46 0.30
C PHE A 53 -3.54 -4.70 1.41
N ALA A 54 -4.23 -4.38 2.50
CA ALA A 54 -3.62 -3.68 3.63
C ALA A 54 -2.51 -4.51 4.27
N LEU A 55 -2.75 -5.80 4.44
CA LEU A 55 -1.74 -6.69 5.02
C LEU A 55 -0.55 -6.86 4.08
N ALA A 56 -0.79 -6.94 2.78
CA ALA A 56 0.30 -7.01 1.80
C ALA A 56 1.14 -5.75 1.84
N ALA A 57 0.48 -4.59 1.97
CA ALA A 57 1.20 -3.32 2.09
C ALA A 57 2.06 -3.32 3.34
N ARG A 58 1.50 -3.76 4.47
CA ARG A 58 2.24 -3.81 5.73
C ARG A 58 3.48 -4.67 5.61
N ASP A 59 3.32 -5.85 5.03
CA ASP A 59 4.41 -6.81 4.96
C ASP A 59 5.50 -6.38 3.99
N GLY A 60 5.14 -5.66 2.95
CA GLY A 60 6.10 -5.21 1.95
C GLY A 60 6.70 -3.84 2.21
N ALA A 61 6.22 -3.12 3.23
CA ALA A 61 6.58 -1.72 3.42
C ALA A 61 8.01 -1.44 3.88
N PRO A 62 8.63 -2.24 4.77
CA PRO A 62 9.86 -1.78 5.44
C PRO A 62 10.98 -1.35 4.52
N ALA A 63 11.30 -2.17 3.50
CA ALA A 63 12.44 -1.86 2.63
C ALA A 63 12.22 -0.55 1.85
N GLY A 64 11.02 -0.39 1.31
CA GLY A 64 10.71 0.82 0.54
C GLY A 64 10.65 2.05 1.41
N LEU A 65 10.08 1.93 2.61
CA LEU A 65 10.00 3.07 3.52
C LEU A 65 11.38 3.48 4.03
N ASP A 66 12.24 2.53 4.35
CA ASP A 66 13.60 2.86 4.78
C ASP A 66 14.35 3.59 3.67
N TRP A 67 14.23 3.09 2.46
CA TRP A 67 14.85 3.70 1.30
C TRP A 67 14.35 5.14 1.10
N LEU A 68 13.04 5.34 1.20
CA LEU A 68 12.44 6.65 1.02
C LEU A 68 12.82 7.60 2.15
N LYS A 69 12.82 7.10 3.38
CA LYS A 69 13.16 7.92 4.54
C LYS A 69 14.55 8.52 4.41
N ALA A 70 15.48 7.75 3.86
CA ALA A 70 16.86 8.24 3.66
C ALA A 70 16.93 9.36 2.63
N ARG A 71 15.96 9.42 1.72
CA ARG A 71 15.96 10.42 0.63
C ARG A 71 15.00 11.57 0.87
N ASP A 72 13.87 11.27 1.51
CA ASP A 72 12.79 12.24 1.66
C ASP A 72 11.96 11.82 2.88
N ALA A 73 12.39 12.25 4.05
CA ALA A 73 11.76 11.84 5.30
C ALA A 73 10.29 12.25 5.34
N LYS A 74 9.95 13.40 4.76
CA LYS A 74 8.57 13.88 4.78
C LYS A 74 7.68 13.00 3.92
N ALA A 75 8.16 12.61 2.75
CA ALA A 75 7.40 11.70 1.90
C ALA A 75 7.21 10.36 2.59
N ALA A 76 8.23 9.87 3.29
CA ALA A 76 8.13 8.62 4.03
C ALA A 76 7.06 8.72 5.12
N GLU A 77 6.96 9.84 5.80
CA GLU A 77 5.92 10.07 6.80
C GLU A 77 4.53 10.01 6.17
N THR A 78 4.39 10.60 5.00
CA THR A 78 3.10 10.59 4.30
C THR A 78 2.68 9.17 3.94
N VAL A 79 3.61 8.37 3.43
CA VAL A 79 3.32 6.97 3.09
C VAL A 79 3.01 6.16 4.33
N ALA A 80 3.82 6.34 5.39
CA ALA A 80 3.61 5.61 6.64
C ALA A 80 2.25 5.95 7.25
N ALA A 81 1.84 7.22 7.17
CA ALA A 81 0.53 7.62 7.68
C ALA A 81 -0.61 6.96 6.89
N ALA A 82 -0.46 6.87 5.57
CA ALA A 82 -1.47 6.21 4.75
C ALA A 82 -1.55 4.72 5.08
N LEU A 83 -0.41 4.08 5.29
CA LEU A 83 -0.39 2.67 5.67
C LEU A 83 -1.04 2.46 7.04
N ALA A 84 -0.71 3.31 8.01
CA ALA A 84 -1.31 3.22 9.35
C ALA A 84 -2.83 3.38 9.27
N LEU A 85 -3.30 4.28 8.42
CA LEU A 85 -4.73 4.49 8.24
C LEU A 85 -5.39 3.27 7.61
N ALA A 86 -4.73 2.64 6.63
CA ALA A 86 -5.23 1.43 6.00
C ALA A 86 -5.37 0.30 7.04
N LEU A 87 -4.35 0.14 7.89
CA LEU A 87 -4.40 -0.89 8.92
C LEU A 87 -5.47 -0.59 9.96
N LYS A 88 -5.73 0.67 10.23
CA LYS A 88 -6.81 1.05 11.13
C LYS A 88 -8.17 0.75 10.51
N ALA A 89 -8.29 0.92 9.21
CA ALA A 89 -9.55 0.66 8.50
C ALA A 89 -9.88 -0.84 8.47
N TYR A 90 -8.87 -1.68 8.54
CA TYR A 90 -9.02 -3.14 8.45
C TYR A 90 -8.38 -3.81 9.67
N PRO A 91 -9.00 -3.66 10.86
CA PRO A 91 -8.37 -4.17 12.08
C PRO A 91 -8.31 -5.68 12.17
N GLY A 92 -9.13 -6.39 11.41
CA GLY A 92 -9.14 -7.86 11.41
C GLY A 92 -10.16 -8.36 10.42
N PRO A 93 -10.35 -9.68 10.36
CA PRO A 93 -11.25 -10.26 9.34
C PRO A 93 -12.74 -10.00 9.57
N ARG A 94 -13.10 -9.54 10.77
CA ARG A 94 -14.49 -9.20 11.05
C ARG A 94 -14.77 -7.76 10.60
N VAL A 95 -15.81 -7.58 9.83
CA VAL A 95 -16.22 -6.24 9.41
C VAL A 95 -16.70 -5.46 10.63
N PRO A 96 -16.11 -4.28 10.90
CA PRO A 96 -16.55 -3.47 12.05
C PRO A 96 -17.99 -2.99 11.85
N GLU A 97 -18.74 -2.89 12.94
CA GLU A 97 -20.08 -2.32 12.88
C GLU A 97 -20.06 -0.88 12.41
N GLN A 98 -19.07 -0.14 12.87
CA GLN A 98 -18.86 1.24 12.47
C GLN A 98 -17.50 1.32 11.79
N PRO A 99 -17.41 1.94 10.61
CA PRO A 99 -16.11 2.11 9.98
C PRO A 99 -15.17 2.91 10.86
N ALA A 100 -13.97 2.36 11.08
CA ALA A 100 -12.97 3.07 11.87
C ALA A 100 -12.37 4.25 11.09
N VAL A 101 -12.44 4.18 9.76
CA VAL A 101 -11.91 5.21 8.86
C VAL A 101 -12.95 5.46 7.78
N ALA A 102 -13.24 6.73 7.53
CA ALA A 102 -14.17 7.07 6.45
C ALA A 102 -13.49 6.85 5.11
N SER A 103 -14.23 6.30 4.16
CA SER A 103 -13.71 6.00 2.82
C SER A 103 -13.05 7.21 2.16
N PRO A 104 -13.66 8.42 2.18
CA PRO A 104 -12.99 9.58 1.58
C PRO A 104 -11.65 9.91 2.22
N ASP A 105 -11.52 9.71 3.53
CA ASP A 105 -10.26 9.98 4.23
C ASP A 105 -9.20 9.00 3.80
N MET A 106 -9.56 7.74 3.63
CA MET A 106 -8.63 6.71 3.18
C MET A 106 -8.18 6.99 1.74
N LEU A 107 -9.12 7.33 0.86
CA LEU A 107 -8.81 7.65 -0.53
C LEU A 107 -7.88 8.86 -0.62
N SER A 108 -8.13 9.86 0.21
CA SER A 108 -7.30 11.06 0.25
C SER A 108 -5.89 10.73 0.71
N ALA A 109 -5.76 9.90 1.75
CA ALA A 109 -4.44 9.50 2.24
C ALA A 109 -3.67 8.70 1.18
N ALA A 110 -4.34 7.79 0.48
CA ALA A 110 -3.71 7.02 -0.58
C ALA A 110 -3.25 7.92 -1.71
N SER A 111 -4.05 8.91 -2.06
CA SER A 111 -3.72 9.88 -3.11
C SER A 111 -2.49 10.68 -2.73
N ARG A 112 -2.41 11.13 -1.48
CA ARG A 112 -1.24 11.87 -1.00
C ARG A 112 0.01 11.00 -1.01
N ALA A 113 -0.12 9.72 -0.66
CA ALA A 113 1.02 8.81 -0.70
C ALA A 113 1.53 8.63 -2.12
N LYS A 114 0.62 8.48 -3.09
CA LYS A 114 1.02 8.38 -4.50
C LYS A 114 1.75 9.63 -4.96
N ALA A 115 1.24 10.80 -4.61
CA ALA A 115 1.87 12.05 -4.98
C ALA A 115 3.24 12.19 -4.31
N ALA A 116 3.35 11.76 -3.06
CA ALA A 116 4.60 11.89 -2.31
C ALA A 116 5.73 11.08 -2.93
N ILE A 117 5.43 9.92 -3.52
CA ILE A 117 6.48 9.08 -4.08
C ILE A 117 6.71 9.33 -5.57
N SER A 118 5.89 10.14 -6.22
CA SER A 118 5.92 10.26 -7.68
C SER A 118 7.26 10.72 -8.22
N ARG A 119 8.00 11.53 -7.47
CA ARG A 119 9.30 12.03 -7.91
C ARG A 119 10.42 11.02 -7.66
N HIS A 120 10.16 10.01 -6.86
CA HIS A 120 11.17 9.03 -6.46
C HIS A 120 11.03 7.71 -7.17
N VAL A 121 9.90 7.45 -7.76
CA VAL A 121 9.58 6.15 -8.36
C VAL A 121 9.00 6.36 -9.74
N THR A 122 9.58 5.67 -10.72
CA THR A 122 9.06 5.66 -12.08
C THR A 122 8.02 4.56 -12.18
N ARG A 123 6.80 4.96 -12.40
CA ARG A 123 5.70 4.02 -12.41
C ARG A 123 5.79 3.05 -13.57
N GLY A 124 5.59 1.78 -13.23
CA GLY A 124 5.56 0.74 -14.24
C GLY A 124 6.83 0.62 -15.06
N GLY A 125 7.93 1.10 -14.51
CA GLY A 125 9.19 1.03 -15.22
C GLY A 125 9.31 2.02 -16.35
N MET A 126 8.49 3.02 -16.33
CA MET A 126 8.54 4.06 -17.35
C MET A 126 9.57 5.12 -17.03
#